data_0106516c4add94ecea6e32299fc1d464
#
_entry.id   0106516c4add94ecea6e32299fc1d464
#
_cell.length_a   1.000
_cell.length_b   1.000
_cell.length_c   1.000
_cell.angle_alpha   90.00
_cell.angle_beta   90.00
_cell.angle_gamma   90.00
#
_symmetry.space_group_name_H-M   'P 1'
#
loop_
_entity.id
_entity.type
_entity.pdbx_description
1 polymer ?
#
loop_
_entity_poly.entity_id
_entity_poly.type
_entity_poly.pdbx_seq_one_letter_code
_entity_poly.pdbx_strand_id
1 'polypeptide(L)'
;MKEITSKIHYVGVNDRNKALFEGLWPLPNGVSYNSYLIVDEKICLIDTVEAAFFVNYIKNIQSIIGDRPIDYLVINHMEPDHSGSIALIKKYYPDVKIIGNKKTFGMMQGFYGFGNDEMEVKNGDKLSLGTYELSFVLTPMVHWPETMMTLATSQTETILFSGDAFGCFGALNGGIVDSQINCDDFWL
;
A
#
# COMPACT_ATOMS: atom_id res chain seq x y z
N MET A 1 9.98 -9.95 -7.30
CA MET A 1 8.57 -9.52 -7.33
C MET A 1 7.69 -10.75 -7.38
N LYS A 2 6.52 -10.68 -6.82
CA LYS A 2 5.59 -11.81 -6.81
C LYS A 2 4.25 -11.39 -7.38
N GLU A 3 3.77 -12.15 -8.34
CA GLU A 3 2.43 -12.05 -8.89
C GLU A 3 1.44 -12.67 -7.91
N ILE A 4 0.39 -11.92 -7.56
CA ILE A 4 -0.73 -12.41 -6.74
C ILE A 4 -1.80 -12.97 -7.68
N THR A 5 -2.15 -12.19 -8.69
CA THR A 5 -3.00 -12.59 -9.83
C THR A 5 -2.36 -12.06 -11.11
N SER A 6 -2.91 -12.38 -12.27
CA SER A 6 -2.41 -11.90 -13.56
C SER A 6 -2.35 -10.36 -13.68
N LYS A 7 -3.07 -9.64 -12.82
CA LYS A 7 -3.13 -8.16 -12.82
C LYS A 7 -2.70 -7.51 -11.50
N ILE A 8 -2.53 -8.27 -10.43
CA ILE A 8 -2.17 -7.74 -9.12
C ILE A 8 -0.80 -8.28 -8.71
N HIS A 9 0.11 -7.37 -8.41
CA HIS A 9 1.51 -7.67 -8.11
C HIS A 9 1.91 -7.07 -6.77
N TYR A 10 2.64 -7.84 -5.96
CA TYR A 10 3.33 -7.32 -4.79
C TYR A 10 4.59 -6.57 -5.24
N VAL A 11 4.68 -5.30 -4.86
CA VAL A 11 5.83 -4.43 -5.18
C VAL A 11 6.55 -3.91 -3.95
N GLY A 12 6.08 -4.27 -2.77
CA GLY A 12 6.66 -3.90 -1.48
C GLY A 12 8.10 -4.38 -1.29
N VAL A 13 8.66 -4.09 -0.14
CA VAL A 13 10.05 -4.42 0.21
C VAL A 13 10.14 -5.06 1.58
N ASN A 14 11.17 -5.87 1.78
CA ASN A 14 11.52 -6.46 3.07
C ASN A 14 12.69 -5.71 3.69
N ASP A 15 12.54 -5.26 4.93
CA ASP A 15 13.61 -4.74 5.76
C ASP A 15 14.02 -5.80 6.79
N ARG A 16 15.22 -6.35 6.63
CA ARG A 16 15.79 -7.35 7.53
C ARG A 16 16.83 -6.77 8.47
N ASN A 17 17.06 -5.45 8.42
CA ASN A 17 18.09 -4.77 9.19
C ASN A 17 17.51 -3.88 10.30
N LYS A 18 16.21 -3.55 10.24
CA LYS A 18 15.55 -2.74 11.27
C LYS A 18 15.43 -3.56 12.54
N ALA A 19 16.08 -3.12 13.60
CA ALA A 19 16.09 -3.84 14.88
C ALA A 19 14.83 -3.60 15.71
N LEU A 20 14.24 -2.39 15.60
CA LEU A 20 13.08 -1.96 16.36
C LEU A 20 12.07 -1.24 15.44
N PHE A 21 10.80 -1.59 15.51
CA PHE A 21 9.73 -0.81 14.90
C PHE A 21 9.33 0.32 15.86
N GLU A 22 9.15 1.54 15.35
CA GLU A 22 8.89 2.76 16.12
C GLU A 22 9.82 2.97 17.34
N GLY A 23 11.02 2.38 17.34
CA GLY A 23 11.97 2.43 18.45
C GLY A 23 11.56 1.61 19.68
N LEU A 24 10.47 0.84 19.62
CA LEU A 24 9.89 0.12 20.75
C LEU A 24 9.81 -1.40 20.53
N TRP A 25 9.35 -1.83 19.37
CA TRP A 25 9.00 -3.22 19.11
C TRP A 25 10.17 -3.97 18.48
N PRO A 26 10.74 -5.00 19.13
CA PRO A 26 11.80 -5.81 18.52
C PRO A 26 11.33 -6.50 17.23
N LEU A 27 12.20 -6.50 16.22
CA LEU A 27 11.96 -7.11 14.91
C LEU A 27 12.96 -8.24 14.61
N PRO A 28 12.93 -9.36 15.34
CA PRO A 28 13.90 -10.45 15.13
C PRO A 28 13.80 -11.08 13.74
N ASN A 29 12.61 -11.03 13.13
CA ASN A 29 12.35 -11.54 11.78
C ASN A 29 12.29 -10.43 10.73
N GLY A 30 12.71 -9.19 11.07
CA GLY A 30 12.57 -8.02 10.20
C GLY A 30 11.12 -7.56 10.05
N VAL A 31 10.83 -6.79 9.00
CA VAL A 31 9.51 -6.28 8.68
C VAL A 31 9.34 -6.18 7.17
N SER A 32 8.11 -6.32 6.68
CA SER A 32 7.73 -6.05 5.29
C SER A 32 6.94 -4.75 5.21
N TYR A 33 7.30 -3.91 4.24
CA TYR A 33 6.51 -2.73 3.87
C TYR A 33 5.67 -3.11 2.66
N ASN A 34 4.38 -3.24 2.88
CA ASN A 34 3.49 -3.88 1.92
C ASN A 34 2.86 -2.85 0.98
N SER A 35 3.15 -2.99 -0.30
CA SER A 35 2.55 -2.21 -1.37
C SER A 35 2.22 -3.11 -2.55
N TYR A 36 1.13 -2.76 -3.24
CA TYR A 36 0.59 -3.58 -4.32
C TYR A 36 0.30 -2.73 -5.55
N LEU A 37 0.50 -3.31 -6.74
CA LEU A 37 0.25 -2.69 -8.02
C LEU A 37 -0.84 -3.45 -8.76
N ILE A 38 -1.92 -2.77 -9.11
CA ILE A 38 -3.00 -3.29 -9.93
C ILE A 38 -2.81 -2.74 -11.35
N VAL A 39 -2.57 -3.64 -12.30
CA VAL A 39 -2.31 -3.30 -13.71
C VAL A 39 -3.54 -3.67 -14.54
N ASP A 40 -4.42 -2.71 -14.70
CA ASP A 40 -5.66 -2.85 -15.46
C ASP A 40 -5.71 -1.80 -16.59
N GLU A 41 -6.89 -1.37 -17.07
CA GLU A 41 -7.01 -0.22 -17.97
C GLU A 41 -6.43 1.03 -17.34
N LYS A 42 -6.69 1.20 -16.03
CA LYS A 42 -6.02 2.15 -15.15
C LYS A 42 -5.04 1.43 -14.22
N ILE A 43 -3.87 2.03 -14.02
CA ILE A 43 -2.87 1.51 -13.10
C ILE A 43 -3.07 2.15 -11.73
N CYS A 44 -3.23 1.31 -10.72
CA CYS A 44 -3.42 1.74 -9.34
C CYS A 44 -2.35 1.14 -8.43
N LEU A 45 -1.69 2.01 -7.66
CA LEU A 45 -0.78 1.64 -6.59
C LEU A 45 -1.53 1.71 -5.26
N ILE A 46 -1.38 0.68 -4.42
CA ILE A 46 -1.97 0.62 -3.08
C ILE A 46 -0.85 0.74 -2.06
N ASP A 47 -0.92 1.78 -1.24
CA ASP A 47 0.10 2.20 -0.26
C ASP A 47 1.51 2.37 -0.87
N THR A 48 2.46 2.81 -0.07
CA THR A 48 3.85 2.93 -0.45
C THR A 48 4.74 2.18 0.55
N VAL A 49 6.00 2.58 0.66
CA VAL A 49 6.98 2.00 1.59
C VAL A 49 7.77 3.11 2.27
N GLU A 50 8.52 2.80 3.32
CA GLU A 50 9.47 3.74 3.91
C GLU A 50 10.40 4.35 2.85
N ALA A 51 10.63 5.66 2.95
CA ALA A 51 11.41 6.44 1.97
C ALA A 51 12.83 5.90 1.75
N ALA A 52 13.45 5.30 2.78
CA ALA A 52 14.78 4.69 2.70
C ALA A 52 14.87 3.56 1.64
N PHE A 53 13.75 2.92 1.33
CA PHE A 53 13.67 1.80 0.38
C PHE A 53 13.19 2.22 -1.01
N PHE A 54 12.96 3.51 -1.25
CA PHE A 54 12.36 4.02 -2.49
C PHE A 54 13.07 3.54 -3.75
N VAL A 55 14.41 3.47 -3.77
CA VAL A 55 15.17 3.06 -4.96
C VAL A 55 14.86 1.61 -5.37
N ASN A 56 14.69 0.71 -4.41
CA ASN A 56 14.30 -0.66 -4.70
C ASN A 56 12.83 -0.75 -5.09
N TYR A 57 11.99 0.00 -4.38
CA TYR A 57 10.57 0.09 -4.61
C TYR A 57 10.22 0.55 -6.02
N ILE A 58 10.80 1.67 -6.48
CA ILE A 58 10.53 2.18 -7.82
C ILE A 58 11.01 1.22 -8.92
N LYS A 59 12.12 0.50 -8.71
CA LYS A 59 12.57 -0.54 -9.62
C LYS A 59 11.57 -1.71 -9.71
N ASN A 60 10.96 -2.10 -8.57
CA ASN A 60 9.93 -3.13 -8.56
C ASN A 60 8.73 -2.70 -9.42
N ILE A 61 8.26 -1.48 -9.24
CA ILE A 61 7.15 -0.92 -10.03
C ILE A 61 7.50 -0.88 -11.51
N GLN A 62 8.62 -0.24 -11.87
CA GLN A 62 9.04 -0.05 -13.27
C GLN A 62 9.27 -1.38 -14.01
N SER A 63 9.71 -2.42 -13.32
CA SER A 63 9.89 -3.73 -13.94
C SER A 63 8.59 -4.41 -14.37
N ILE A 64 7.44 -3.94 -13.85
CA ILE A 64 6.11 -4.44 -14.21
C ILE A 64 5.48 -3.55 -15.28
N ILE A 65 5.49 -2.23 -15.07
CA ILE A 65 4.78 -1.30 -15.94
C ILE A 65 5.66 -0.59 -16.97
N GLY A 66 7.00 -0.72 -16.87
CA GLY A 66 7.93 0.05 -17.71
C GLY A 66 7.75 1.55 -17.50
N ASP A 67 7.58 2.27 -18.60
CA ASP A 67 7.39 3.73 -18.60
C ASP A 67 5.91 4.16 -18.54
N ARG A 68 4.98 3.22 -18.32
CA ARG A 68 3.55 3.56 -18.18
C ARG A 68 3.31 4.40 -16.93
N PRO A 69 2.43 5.42 -17.01
CA PRO A 69 2.07 6.23 -15.83
C PRO A 69 1.26 5.41 -14.83
N ILE A 70 1.33 5.81 -13.57
CA ILE A 70 0.39 5.38 -12.52
C ILE A 70 -0.75 6.39 -12.50
N ASP A 71 -1.99 5.92 -12.67
CA ASP A 71 -3.19 6.77 -12.65
C ASP A 71 -3.59 7.14 -11.22
N TYR A 72 -3.52 6.16 -10.30
CA TYR A 72 -3.99 6.32 -8.92
C TYR A 72 -2.98 5.77 -7.90
N LEU A 73 -2.88 6.46 -6.77
CA LEU A 73 -2.22 5.99 -5.55
C LEU A 73 -3.23 6.02 -4.42
N VAL A 74 -3.66 4.87 -3.97
CA VAL A 74 -4.53 4.73 -2.79
C VAL A 74 -3.68 4.67 -1.54
N ILE A 75 -4.02 5.47 -0.53
CA ILE A 75 -3.39 5.45 0.79
C ILE A 75 -4.38 4.92 1.82
N ASN A 76 -4.20 3.68 2.21
CA ASN A 76 -4.99 3.05 3.26
C ASN A 76 -4.56 3.54 4.65
N HIS A 77 -3.25 3.84 4.82
CA HIS A 77 -2.68 4.21 6.11
C HIS A 77 -1.56 5.25 5.97
N MET A 78 -1.44 6.15 6.96
CA MET A 78 -0.49 7.26 6.92
C MET A 78 0.77 7.03 7.74
N GLU A 79 0.94 5.88 8.39
CA GLU A 79 2.19 5.53 9.04
C GLU A 79 3.35 5.49 8.02
N PRO A 80 4.59 5.87 8.37
CA PRO A 80 5.68 6.04 7.41
C PRO A 80 6.01 4.82 6.55
N ASP A 81 5.75 3.62 7.04
CA ASP A 81 5.95 2.37 6.29
C ASP A 81 4.90 2.15 5.18
N HIS A 82 3.78 2.86 5.23
CA HIS A 82 2.76 2.93 4.17
C HIS A 82 2.82 4.24 3.36
N SER A 83 3.29 5.33 3.96
CA SER A 83 3.17 6.67 3.38
C SER A 83 4.50 7.35 3.05
N GLY A 84 5.62 6.83 3.54
CA GLY A 84 6.92 7.49 3.48
C GLY A 84 7.43 7.81 2.07
N SER A 85 6.97 7.08 1.07
CA SER A 85 7.38 7.29 -0.33
C SER A 85 6.38 8.10 -1.16
N ILE A 86 5.27 8.61 -0.61
CA ILE A 86 4.23 9.36 -1.36
C ILE A 86 4.84 10.52 -2.15
N ALA A 87 5.64 11.36 -1.50
CA ALA A 87 6.27 12.52 -2.13
C ALA A 87 7.21 12.14 -3.28
N LEU A 88 7.90 11.00 -3.15
CA LEU A 88 8.80 10.48 -4.17
C LEU A 88 8.02 9.87 -5.35
N ILE A 89 6.94 9.13 -5.08
CA ILE A 89 6.04 8.66 -6.13
C ILE A 89 5.45 9.83 -6.91
N LYS A 90 4.96 10.87 -6.22
CA LYS A 90 4.43 12.07 -6.88
C LYS A 90 5.47 12.78 -7.76
N LYS A 91 6.75 12.75 -7.36
CA LYS A 91 7.84 13.31 -8.16
C LYS A 91 8.12 12.48 -9.43
N TYR A 92 8.02 11.15 -9.35
CA TYR A 92 8.23 10.24 -10.49
C TYR A 92 7.04 10.16 -11.43
N TYR A 93 5.82 10.24 -10.88
CA TYR A 93 4.54 10.21 -11.59
C TYR A 93 3.74 11.47 -11.24
N PRO A 94 4.06 12.63 -11.85
CA PRO A 94 3.48 13.93 -11.46
C PRO A 94 1.97 13.99 -11.56
N ASP A 95 1.38 13.25 -12.51
CA ASP A 95 -0.06 13.25 -12.79
C ASP A 95 -0.85 12.22 -11.94
N VAL A 96 -0.16 11.44 -11.07
CA VAL A 96 -0.84 10.47 -10.22
C VAL A 96 -1.82 11.16 -9.29
N LYS A 97 -3.07 10.66 -9.25
CA LYS A 97 -4.09 11.13 -8.30
C LYS A 97 -3.98 10.31 -7.02
N ILE A 98 -3.87 11.02 -5.89
CA ILE A 98 -3.81 10.38 -4.57
C ILE A 98 -5.23 10.20 -4.05
N ILE A 99 -5.57 8.98 -3.66
CA ILE A 99 -6.89 8.61 -3.13
C ILE A 99 -6.75 8.32 -1.63
N GLY A 100 -7.60 8.94 -0.84
CA GLY A 100 -7.65 8.78 0.59
C GLY A 100 -8.90 9.42 1.17
N ASN A 101 -9.10 9.30 2.47
CA ASN A 101 -10.18 10.02 3.13
C ASN A 101 -9.72 11.41 3.63
N LYS A 102 -10.66 12.18 4.13
CA LYS A 102 -10.39 13.56 4.61
C LYS A 102 -9.28 13.64 5.67
N LYS A 103 -9.18 12.64 6.56
CA LYS A 103 -8.14 12.63 7.60
C LYS A 103 -6.78 12.28 7.01
N THR A 104 -6.72 11.35 6.04
CA THR A 104 -5.51 11.03 5.27
C THR A 104 -4.90 12.31 4.70
N PHE A 105 -5.70 13.15 4.03
CA PHE A 105 -5.21 14.40 3.45
C PHE A 105 -4.80 15.43 4.49
N GLY A 106 -5.53 15.52 5.60
CA GLY A 106 -5.12 16.37 6.73
C GLY A 106 -3.75 15.98 7.30
N MET A 107 -3.49 14.68 7.45
CA MET A 107 -2.19 14.17 7.91
C MET A 107 -1.10 14.36 6.83
N MET A 108 -1.42 14.10 5.56
CA MET A 108 -0.49 14.29 4.44
C MET A 108 -0.05 15.76 4.33
N GLN A 109 -0.97 16.70 4.50
CA GLN A 109 -0.63 18.12 4.57
C GLN A 109 0.29 18.43 5.76
N GLY A 110 0.05 17.83 6.93
CA GLY A 110 0.88 18.02 8.13
C GLY A 110 2.27 17.42 7.99
N PHE A 111 2.40 16.24 7.40
CA PHE A 111 3.68 15.52 7.31
C PHE A 111 4.52 15.93 6.09
N TYR A 112 3.89 16.18 4.96
CA TYR A 112 4.58 16.37 3.68
C TYR A 112 4.35 17.74 3.04
N GLY A 113 3.38 18.53 3.52
CA GLY A 113 3.14 19.90 3.04
C GLY A 113 2.54 19.99 1.63
N PHE A 114 1.91 18.94 1.12
CA PHE A 114 1.25 18.95 -0.19
C PHE A 114 -0.10 18.23 -0.16
N GLY A 115 -0.93 18.49 -1.18
CA GLY A 115 -2.25 17.91 -1.29
C GLY A 115 -3.11 18.67 -2.29
N ASN A 116 -2.74 18.68 -3.59
CA ASN A 116 -3.49 19.40 -4.62
C ASN A 116 -4.12 18.51 -5.69
N ASP A 117 -3.76 17.22 -5.75
CA ASP A 117 -4.31 16.26 -6.71
C ASP A 117 -5.02 15.11 -5.98
N GLU A 118 -5.80 15.49 -4.98
CA GLU A 118 -6.48 14.60 -4.05
C GLU A 118 -7.84 14.17 -4.60
N MET A 119 -8.15 12.91 -4.41
CA MET A 119 -9.47 12.34 -4.62
C MET A 119 -9.98 11.82 -3.27
N GLU A 120 -10.78 12.64 -2.59
CA GLU A 120 -11.39 12.25 -1.31
C GLU A 120 -12.45 11.15 -1.54
N VAL A 121 -12.34 10.08 -0.76
CA VAL A 121 -13.31 8.99 -0.74
C VAL A 121 -13.97 8.85 0.62
N LYS A 122 -15.21 8.37 0.60
CA LYS A 122 -16.04 8.09 1.75
C LYS A 122 -16.29 6.59 1.86
N ASN A 123 -16.82 6.18 3.00
CA ASN A 123 -17.18 4.78 3.21
C ASN A 123 -18.18 4.28 2.17
N GLY A 124 -17.80 3.23 1.45
CA GLY A 124 -18.61 2.61 0.40
C GLY A 124 -18.47 3.24 -0.99
N ASP A 125 -17.66 4.29 -1.15
CA ASP A 125 -17.35 4.84 -2.48
C ASP A 125 -16.63 3.80 -3.33
N LYS A 126 -16.79 3.94 -4.65
CA LYS A 126 -16.25 2.99 -5.63
C LYS A 126 -15.47 3.69 -6.73
N LEU A 127 -14.48 2.98 -7.28
CA LEU A 127 -13.67 3.44 -8.41
C LEU A 127 -13.42 2.27 -9.37
N SER A 128 -13.77 2.43 -10.64
CA SER A 128 -13.43 1.46 -11.67
C SER A 128 -12.02 1.66 -12.20
N LEU A 129 -11.28 0.54 -12.30
CA LEU A 129 -9.99 0.50 -12.98
C LEU A 129 -10.08 -0.15 -14.38
N GLY A 130 -11.27 -0.62 -14.76
CA GLY A 130 -11.56 -1.40 -15.96
C GLY A 130 -12.19 -2.74 -15.57
N THR A 131 -11.41 -3.80 -15.44
CA THR A 131 -11.88 -5.12 -14.98
C THR A 131 -12.15 -5.15 -13.47
N TYR A 132 -11.30 -4.45 -12.69
CA TYR A 132 -11.47 -4.32 -11.24
C TYR A 132 -12.24 -3.06 -10.88
N GLU A 133 -13.15 -3.20 -9.90
CA GLU A 133 -13.76 -2.12 -9.16
C GLU A 133 -13.17 -2.08 -7.76
N LEU A 134 -12.63 -0.93 -7.35
CA LEU A 134 -12.22 -0.69 -5.98
C LEU A 134 -13.42 -0.21 -5.17
N SER A 135 -13.56 -0.70 -3.94
CA SER A 135 -14.48 -0.20 -2.93
C SER A 135 -13.72 0.18 -1.67
N PHE A 136 -14.02 1.35 -1.10
CA PHE A 136 -13.30 1.88 0.06
C PHE A 136 -14.11 1.69 1.33
N VAL A 137 -13.49 1.07 2.34
CA VAL A 137 -14.09 0.82 3.66
C VAL A 137 -13.30 1.58 4.70
N LEU A 138 -13.91 2.59 5.32
CA LEU A 138 -13.27 3.35 6.39
C LEU A 138 -13.25 2.52 7.67
N THR A 139 -12.06 2.35 8.25
CA THR A 139 -11.82 1.58 9.48
C THR A 139 -11.09 2.44 10.52
N PRO A 140 -11.68 3.56 10.94
CA PRO A 140 -11.02 4.50 11.83
C PRO A 140 -10.62 3.83 13.14
N MET A 141 -9.38 4.13 13.61
CA MET A 141 -8.77 3.56 14.81
C MET A 141 -8.39 2.07 14.70
N VAL A 142 -8.28 1.56 13.47
CA VAL A 142 -7.72 0.22 13.21
C VAL A 142 -6.45 0.39 12.32
N HIS A 143 -5.26 0.89 12.86
CA HIS A 143 -5.15 1.34 14.29
C HIS A 143 -5.08 2.88 14.42
N TRP A 144 -4.94 3.64 13.35
CA TRP A 144 -4.90 5.11 13.33
C TRP A 144 -6.26 5.71 12.90
N PRO A 145 -6.49 7.01 13.16
CA PRO A 145 -7.82 7.62 12.95
C PRO A 145 -8.24 7.76 11.49
N GLU A 146 -7.29 7.69 10.54
CA GLU A 146 -7.53 7.82 9.10
C GLU A 146 -7.58 6.49 8.38
N THR A 147 -7.29 5.37 9.04
CA THR A 147 -7.19 4.07 8.36
C THR A 147 -8.43 3.72 7.56
N MET A 148 -8.20 3.12 6.42
CA MET A 148 -9.21 2.51 5.57
C MET A 148 -8.68 1.22 4.95
N MET A 149 -9.56 0.41 4.41
CA MET A 149 -9.24 -0.77 3.64
C MET A 149 -9.77 -0.61 2.23
N THR A 150 -9.09 -1.20 1.26
CA THR A 150 -9.49 -1.20 -0.14
C THR A 150 -9.82 -2.61 -0.60
N LEU A 151 -11.03 -2.81 -1.10
CA LEU A 151 -11.49 -4.07 -1.68
C LEU A 151 -11.44 -3.95 -3.20
N ALA A 152 -10.66 -4.80 -3.86
CA ALA A 152 -10.63 -4.91 -5.32
C ALA A 152 -11.44 -6.12 -5.77
N THR A 153 -12.51 -5.89 -6.53
CA THR A 153 -13.44 -6.92 -6.99
C THR A 153 -13.46 -6.97 -8.52
N SER A 154 -13.35 -8.17 -9.06
CA SER A 154 -13.58 -8.49 -10.46
C SER A 154 -14.71 -9.52 -10.60
N GLN A 155 -14.96 -10.04 -11.80
CA GLN A 155 -15.93 -11.11 -12.01
C GLN A 155 -15.50 -12.45 -11.40
N THR A 156 -14.20 -12.66 -11.17
CA THR A 156 -13.64 -13.96 -10.79
C THR A 156 -13.06 -13.98 -9.39
N GLU A 157 -12.74 -12.83 -8.81
CA GLU A 157 -12.03 -12.76 -7.53
C GLU A 157 -12.31 -11.45 -6.80
N THR A 158 -12.09 -11.49 -5.49
CA THR A 158 -12.15 -10.34 -4.60
C THR A 158 -10.94 -10.38 -3.68
N ILE A 159 -10.19 -9.28 -3.62
CA ILE A 159 -8.97 -9.15 -2.80
C ILE A 159 -9.11 -7.96 -1.88
N LEU A 160 -8.84 -8.15 -0.59
CA LEU A 160 -8.82 -7.11 0.42
C LEU A 160 -7.37 -6.66 0.67
N PHE A 161 -7.14 -5.37 0.51
CA PHE A 161 -5.93 -4.69 0.97
C PHE A 161 -6.24 -4.04 2.32
N SER A 162 -5.82 -4.69 3.39
CA SER A 162 -6.26 -4.37 4.75
C SER A 162 -5.30 -3.46 5.52
N GLY A 163 -4.20 -3.01 4.91
CA GLY A 163 -3.14 -2.31 5.63
C GLY A 163 -2.51 -3.23 6.68
N ASP A 164 -2.42 -2.77 7.92
CA ASP A 164 -1.85 -3.52 9.04
C ASP A 164 -2.81 -4.53 9.67
N ALA A 165 -4.11 -4.36 9.40
CA ALA A 165 -5.11 -5.23 10.01
C ALA A 165 -4.89 -6.68 9.59
N PHE A 166 -5.07 -7.60 10.59
CA PHE A 166 -4.85 -9.05 10.49
C PHE A 166 -3.39 -9.47 10.27
N GLY A 167 -2.45 -8.51 10.28
CA GLY A 167 -1.03 -8.76 10.06
C GLY A 167 -0.23 -8.98 11.35
N CYS A 168 1.05 -9.26 11.16
CA CYS A 168 2.06 -9.35 12.20
C CYS A 168 3.40 -8.86 11.65
N PHE A 169 4.37 -8.55 12.53
CA PHE A 169 5.71 -8.17 12.08
C PHE A 169 6.46 -9.36 11.49
N GLY A 170 7.12 -9.13 10.35
CA GLY A 170 7.99 -10.11 9.74
C GLY A 170 8.35 -9.75 8.31
N ALA A 171 9.59 -10.01 7.92
CA ALA A 171 9.99 -9.95 6.53
C ALA A 171 9.47 -11.19 5.80
N LEU A 172 8.80 -10.99 4.67
CA LEU A 172 8.18 -12.07 3.91
C LEU A 172 9.23 -13.10 3.45
N ASN A 173 8.93 -14.36 3.65
CA ASN A 173 9.78 -15.49 3.29
C ASN A 173 9.08 -16.41 2.28
N GLY A 174 8.61 -15.83 1.17
CA GLY A 174 7.99 -16.56 0.06
C GLY A 174 6.47 -16.43 -0.05
N GLY A 175 5.70 -16.52 1.04
CA GLY A 175 4.27 -16.26 1.07
C GLY A 175 3.95 -14.76 1.00
N ILE A 176 2.79 -14.37 0.46
CA ILE A 176 2.33 -12.98 0.41
C ILE A 176 0.86 -12.87 0.81
N VAL A 177 0.06 -13.88 0.49
CA VAL A 177 -1.37 -13.90 0.82
C VAL A 177 -1.60 -14.76 2.07
N ASP A 178 -2.68 -14.51 2.76
CA ASP A 178 -3.06 -15.16 4.02
C ASP A 178 -2.98 -16.69 3.97
N SER A 179 -3.41 -17.28 2.86
CA SER A 179 -3.35 -18.74 2.65
C SER A 179 -1.94 -19.31 2.48
N GLN A 180 -0.92 -18.47 2.37
CA GLN A 180 0.49 -18.85 2.16
C GLN A 180 1.38 -18.52 3.37
N ILE A 181 0.88 -17.73 4.31
CA ILE A 181 1.62 -17.25 5.48
C ILE A 181 1.08 -17.97 6.71
N ASN A 182 1.98 -18.57 7.49
CA ASN A 182 1.65 -19.07 8.81
C ASN A 182 2.07 -18.01 9.84
N CYS A 183 1.09 -17.34 10.45
CA CYS A 183 1.36 -16.31 11.45
C CYS A 183 2.04 -16.86 12.69
N ASP A 184 1.91 -18.15 13.01
CA ASP A 184 2.59 -18.78 14.14
C ASP A 184 4.12 -18.73 14.01
N ASP A 185 4.65 -18.61 12.78
CA ASP A 185 6.08 -18.47 12.53
C ASP A 185 6.64 -17.09 12.97
N PHE A 186 5.79 -16.13 13.30
CA PHE A 186 6.14 -14.74 13.64
C PHE A 186 5.83 -14.35 15.09
N TRP A 187 5.19 -15.21 15.86
CA TRP A 187 5.00 -15.00 17.30
C TRP A 187 6.32 -15.22 18.04
N LEU A 188 6.61 -14.29 18.96
CA LEU A 188 7.77 -14.35 19.86
C LEU A 188 7.44 -15.14 21.12
#